data_fe441a0ebcfbad575afefc19eecbc9a5
#
_entry.id   fe441a0ebcfbad575afefc19eecbc9a5
#
_cell.length_a   1.000
_cell.length_b   1.000
_cell.length_c   1.000
_cell.angle_alpha   90.00
_cell.angle_beta   90.00
_cell.angle_gamma   90.00
#
_symmetry.space_group_name_H-M   'P 1'
#
loop_
_entity.id
_entity.type
_entity.pdbx_description
1 polymer ?
#
loop_
_entity_poly.entity_id
_entity_poly.type
_entity_poly.pdbx_seq_one_letter_code
_entity_poly.pdbx_strand_id
1 'polypeptide(L)'
;VMYFVNAFIIVVVCFLINYTVKFMFSKRSKEFGTYMLLGIKKKKISKMFTFENIILGFFSLFISIPIGYIFSLFMSFIVTRMFELDSIVKITFNLNSVLLLLLYFVLIYLFVLFLARHRIKKVKIYDLLYLEKQNEEKRFKKNKVRNVAFIVSFIIGVVAMFLFDGQFKGMGTEPSFGIIFLCIILIIISIYGVAITLSDFILKIVLKNKKIKYSKDNLFIARTFSSKVKTMSFTLGTLTVLITFTLIALNLSSLFKGMFDYQLEYSAPYDISIHADEEDIPEYLKIIEDNCTIEDKLIYNGYSEPNNNIGKLLNEERGWRETDQVIKLSDYNKLLELKGDKKVTLKDDEYLLHITKELKDNLEDKKEISHITLANGKTLKQKEIKSEGYTYAWGMGYGFVVVVPDEAVDGLTIEETRLIVNTKEETTEEFAKELTSYIAPDICNETIDGETVCYSLANITIRGQEKANNNGFVTITSFVCFYIAFIFIAVVGTILAIQSLSDSTKYQYRYRVLSKLGVRDEVLNKTIFKQLFAFFIFPVFYPLIISFVTVTSLNKIFNIVLVTDTV
;
A
#
# COMPACT_ATOMS: atom_id res chain seq x y z
N VAL A 1 -15.81 -0.39 0.68
CA VAL A 1 -14.48 -0.89 0.29
C VAL A 1 -14.44 -2.41 0.38
N MET A 2 -14.74 -3.04 1.52
CA MET A 2 -14.65 -4.50 1.73
C MET A 2 -15.44 -5.35 0.72
N TYR A 3 -16.68 -4.95 0.33
CA TYR A 3 -17.45 -5.68 -0.67
C TYR A 3 -16.82 -5.66 -2.07
N PHE A 4 -16.22 -4.54 -2.45
CA PHE A 4 -15.51 -4.42 -3.73
C PHE A 4 -14.25 -5.31 -3.76
N VAL A 5 -13.48 -5.31 -2.67
CA VAL A 5 -12.30 -6.17 -2.50
C VAL A 5 -12.68 -7.65 -2.58
N ASN A 6 -13.73 -8.07 -1.86
CA ASN A 6 -14.21 -9.45 -1.90
C ASN A 6 -14.68 -9.85 -3.32
N ALA A 7 -15.39 -8.97 -4.04
CA ALA A 7 -15.78 -9.24 -5.42
C ALA A 7 -14.57 -9.45 -6.34
N PHE A 8 -13.52 -8.64 -6.19
CA PHE A 8 -12.29 -8.80 -6.95
C PHE A 8 -11.56 -10.11 -6.61
N ILE A 9 -11.45 -10.48 -5.33
CA ILE A 9 -10.88 -11.75 -4.89
C ILE A 9 -11.66 -12.94 -5.46
N ILE A 10 -12.98 -12.89 -5.46
CA ILE A 10 -13.85 -13.94 -6.04
C ILE A 10 -13.50 -14.17 -7.52
N VAL A 11 -13.33 -13.11 -8.30
CA VAL A 11 -12.94 -13.22 -9.73
C VAL A 11 -11.57 -13.91 -9.87
N VAL A 12 -10.59 -13.52 -9.06
CA VAL A 12 -9.24 -14.11 -9.08
C VAL A 12 -9.27 -15.58 -8.68
N VAL A 13 -9.99 -15.93 -7.61
CA VAL A 13 -10.14 -17.32 -7.15
C VAL A 13 -10.89 -18.17 -8.17
N CYS A 14 -11.93 -17.63 -8.79
CA CYS A 14 -12.66 -18.29 -9.87
C CYS A 14 -11.73 -18.61 -11.07
N PHE A 15 -10.87 -17.66 -11.44
CA PHE A 15 -9.84 -17.89 -12.45
C PHE A 15 -8.88 -19.02 -12.03
N LEU A 16 -8.37 -19.01 -10.80
CA LEU A 16 -7.46 -20.03 -10.28
C LEU A 16 -8.09 -21.43 -10.31
N ILE A 17 -9.31 -21.59 -9.79
CA ILE A 17 -10.01 -22.89 -9.76
C ILE A 17 -10.28 -23.37 -11.18
N ASN A 18 -10.75 -22.49 -12.09
CA ASN A 18 -10.94 -22.85 -13.49
C ASN A 18 -9.64 -23.26 -14.19
N TYR A 19 -8.52 -22.60 -13.86
CA TYR A 19 -7.19 -22.97 -14.37
C TYR A 19 -6.76 -24.35 -13.86
N THR A 20 -6.94 -24.63 -12.57
CA THR A 20 -6.63 -25.91 -11.93
C THR A 20 -7.47 -27.06 -12.50
N VAL A 21 -8.79 -26.86 -12.64
CA VAL A 21 -9.71 -27.86 -13.24
C VAL A 21 -9.36 -28.13 -14.71
N LYS A 22 -8.95 -27.11 -15.46
CA LYS A 22 -8.45 -27.26 -16.83
C LYS A 22 -7.17 -28.09 -16.86
N PHE A 23 -6.26 -27.85 -15.95
CA PHE A 23 -5.02 -28.61 -15.84
C PHE A 23 -5.30 -30.09 -15.51
N MET A 24 -6.14 -30.38 -14.52
CA MET A 24 -6.52 -31.74 -14.13
C MET A 24 -7.16 -32.49 -15.32
N PHE A 25 -8.05 -31.83 -16.06
CA PHE A 25 -8.64 -32.39 -17.26
C PHE A 25 -7.57 -32.71 -18.33
N SER A 26 -6.62 -31.81 -18.54
CA SER A 26 -5.54 -32.01 -19.52
C SER A 26 -4.60 -33.18 -19.14
N LYS A 27 -4.33 -33.36 -17.86
CA LYS A 27 -3.52 -34.47 -17.35
C LYS A 27 -4.14 -35.84 -17.62
N ARG A 28 -5.47 -35.92 -17.56
CA ARG A 28 -6.22 -37.17 -17.77
C ARG A 28 -6.82 -37.28 -19.18
N SER A 29 -6.35 -36.44 -20.10
CA SER A 29 -6.91 -36.39 -21.44
C SER A 29 -6.84 -37.72 -22.21
N LYS A 30 -5.74 -38.46 -22.09
CA LYS A 30 -5.60 -39.79 -22.72
C LYS A 30 -6.59 -40.79 -22.14
N GLU A 31 -6.75 -40.84 -20.84
CA GLU A 31 -7.72 -41.68 -20.15
C GLU A 31 -9.13 -41.42 -20.66
N PHE A 32 -9.54 -40.15 -20.71
CA PHE A 32 -10.85 -39.77 -21.23
C PHE A 32 -10.99 -40.07 -22.73
N GLY A 33 -9.92 -39.89 -23.50
CA GLY A 33 -9.88 -40.28 -24.92
C GLY A 33 -10.09 -41.79 -25.13
N THR A 34 -9.43 -42.62 -24.31
CA THR A 34 -9.60 -44.09 -24.35
C THR A 34 -11.02 -44.49 -23.96
N TYR A 35 -11.62 -43.87 -22.93
CA TYR A 35 -13.02 -44.14 -22.59
C TYR A 35 -13.98 -43.80 -23.72
N MET A 36 -13.73 -42.73 -24.46
CA MET A 36 -14.54 -42.37 -25.66
C MET A 36 -14.34 -43.36 -26.80
N LEU A 37 -13.14 -43.92 -27.01
CA LEU A 37 -12.89 -44.96 -28.01
C LEU A 37 -13.62 -46.26 -27.64
N LEU A 38 -13.73 -46.59 -26.36
CA LEU A 38 -14.52 -47.72 -25.84
C LEU A 38 -16.04 -47.51 -25.89
N GLY A 39 -16.50 -46.41 -26.48
CA GLY A 39 -17.92 -46.10 -26.69
C GLY A 39 -18.61 -45.36 -25.56
N ILE A 40 -17.90 -44.92 -24.52
CA ILE A 40 -18.50 -44.14 -23.41
C ILE A 40 -18.91 -42.75 -23.94
N LYS A 41 -20.19 -42.39 -23.78
CA LYS A 41 -20.72 -41.09 -24.21
C LYS A 41 -20.08 -39.93 -23.48
N LYS A 42 -19.75 -38.83 -24.18
CA LYS A 42 -19.18 -37.60 -23.60
C LYS A 42 -19.96 -37.07 -22.39
N LYS A 43 -21.28 -37.21 -22.35
CA LYS A 43 -22.14 -36.80 -21.23
C LYS A 43 -21.81 -37.58 -19.95
N LYS A 44 -21.50 -38.91 -20.06
CA LYS A 44 -21.16 -39.76 -18.92
C LYS A 44 -19.77 -39.40 -18.37
N ILE A 45 -18.78 -39.16 -19.25
CA ILE A 45 -17.45 -38.71 -18.87
C ILE A 45 -17.49 -37.34 -18.19
N SER A 46 -18.27 -36.39 -18.75
CA SER A 46 -18.48 -35.08 -18.13
C SER A 46 -19.08 -35.16 -16.74
N LYS A 47 -20.08 -36.06 -16.54
CA LYS A 47 -20.69 -36.28 -15.22
C LYS A 47 -19.70 -36.87 -14.23
N MET A 48 -18.92 -37.86 -14.65
CA MET A 48 -17.86 -38.48 -13.82
C MET A 48 -16.81 -37.46 -13.39
N PHE A 49 -16.25 -36.70 -14.33
CA PHE A 49 -15.27 -35.66 -14.03
C PHE A 49 -15.84 -34.56 -13.13
N THR A 50 -17.10 -34.14 -13.34
CA THR A 50 -17.76 -33.18 -12.48
C THR A 50 -17.91 -33.68 -11.06
N PHE A 51 -18.38 -34.94 -10.88
CA PHE A 51 -18.58 -35.56 -9.57
C PHE A 51 -17.26 -35.69 -8.79
N GLU A 52 -16.19 -36.12 -9.47
CA GLU A 52 -14.85 -36.18 -8.91
C GLU A 52 -14.37 -34.81 -8.41
N ASN A 53 -14.56 -33.76 -9.23
CA ASN A 53 -14.19 -32.41 -8.81
C ASN A 53 -15.03 -31.91 -7.62
N ILE A 54 -16.34 -32.26 -7.54
CA ILE A 54 -17.18 -31.92 -6.39
C ILE A 54 -16.63 -32.54 -5.11
N ILE A 55 -16.25 -33.81 -5.15
CA ILE A 55 -15.67 -34.50 -4.00
C ILE A 55 -14.34 -33.83 -3.57
N LEU A 56 -13.46 -33.58 -4.53
CA LEU A 56 -12.18 -32.87 -4.26
C LEU A 56 -12.42 -31.48 -3.67
N GLY A 57 -13.40 -30.75 -4.20
CA GLY A 57 -13.78 -29.44 -3.69
C GLY A 57 -14.27 -29.49 -2.25
N PHE A 58 -15.11 -30.47 -1.93
CA PHE A 58 -15.63 -30.66 -0.57
C PHE A 58 -14.48 -30.92 0.43
N PHE A 59 -13.59 -31.85 0.11
CA PHE A 59 -12.41 -32.11 0.96
C PHE A 59 -11.50 -30.89 1.10
N SER A 60 -11.27 -30.17 -0.01
CA SER A 60 -10.47 -28.94 0.01
C SER A 60 -11.10 -27.87 0.92
N LEU A 61 -12.42 -27.69 0.86
CA LEU A 61 -13.14 -26.75 1.73
C LEU A 61 -12.98 -27.14 3.21
N PHE A 62 -13.17 -28.42 3.54
CA PHE A 62 -13.06 -28.89 4.92
C PHE A 62 -11.66 -28.66 5.51
N ILE A 63 -10.61 -28.89 4.71
CA ILE A 63 -9.22 -28.65 5.12
C ILE A 63 -8.89 -27.15 5.16
N SER A 64 -9.49 -26.34 4.27
CA SER A 64 -9.18 -24.91 4.16
C SER A 64 -9.69 -24.08 5.34
N ILE A 65 -10.78 -24.47 6.01
CA ILE A 65 -11.37 -23.72 7.13
C ILE A 65 -10.36 -23.60 8.30
N PRO A 66 -9.80 -24.69 8.87
CA PRO A 66 -8.85 -24.57 9.97
C PRO A 66 -7.53 -23.88 9.56
N ILE A 67 -7.04 -24.14 8.35
CA ILE A 67 -5.82 -23.50 7.84
C ILE A 67 -6.07 -21.99 7.66
N GLY A 68 -7.20 -21.60 7.09
CA GLY A 68 -7.58 -20.20 6.91
C GLY A 68 -7.73 -19.47 8.24
N TYR A 69 -8.25 -20.16 9.26
CA TYR A 69 -8.37 -19.60 10.60
C TYR A 69 -6.99 -19.32 11.23
N ILE A 70 -6.05 -20.29 11.17
CA ILE A 70 -4.68 -20.08 11.65
C ILE A 70 -4.01 -18.92 10.89
N PHE A 71 -4.24 -18.84 9.58
CA PHE A 71 -3.69 -17.76 8.77
C PHE A 71 -4.30 -16.40 9.14
N SER A 72 -5.58 -16.34 9.47
CA SER A 72 -6.25 -15.13 9.96
C SER A 72 -5.64 -14.63 11.28
N LEU A 73 -5.34 -15.54 12.22
CA LEU A 73 -4.64 -15.20 13.47
C LEU A 73 -3.24 -14.64 13.20
N PHE A 74 -2.50 -15.27 12.28
CA PHE A 74 -1.17 -14.79 11.88
C PHE A 74 -1.23 -13.38 11.27
N MET A 75 -2.20 -13.12 10.41
CA MET A 75 -2.41 -11.79 9.81
C MET A 75 -2.78 -10.75 10.87
N SER A 76 -3.68 -11.10 11.78
CA SER A 76 -4.04 -10.23 12.90
C SER A 76 -2.82 -9.88 13.76
N PHE A 77 -1.97 -10.87 14.07
CA PHE A 77 -0.73 -10.65 14.82
C PHE A 77 0.23 -9.68 14.10
N ILE A 78 0.41 -9.83 12.76
CA ILE A 78 1.27 -8.92 11.99
C ILE A 78 0.76 -7.48 12.09
N VAL A 79 -0.55 -7.27 11.88
CA VAL A 79 -1.14 -5.93 11.88
C VAL A 79 -1.08 -5.32 13.28
N THR A 80 -1.42 -6.08 14.33
CA THR A 80 -1.32 -5.64 15.72
C THR A 80 0.10 -5.17 16.05
N ARG A 81 1.12 -5.95 15.66
CA ARG A 81 2.52 -5.57 15.88
C ARG A 81 2.97 -4.37 15.03
N MET A 82 2.47 -4.26 13.81
CA MET A 82 2.84 -3.17 12.92
C MET A 82 2.31 -1.80 13.38
N PHE A 83 1.14 -1.78 14.00
CA PHE A 83 0.49 -0.57 14.51
C PHE A 83 0.59 -0.42 16.04
N GLU A 84 1.39 -1.28 16.69
CA GLU A 84 1.62 -1.24 18.15
C GLU A 84 0.30 -1.19 18.94
N LEU A 85 -0.67 -2.00 18.53
CA LEU A 85 -1.98 -2.05 19.18
C LEU A 85 -1.91 -2.96 20.40
N ASP A 86 -2.44 -2.51 21.52
CA ASP A 86 -2.54 -3.29 22.78
C ASP A 86 -3.59 -4.41 22.70
N SER A 87 -4.23 -4.58 21.54
CA SER A 87 -5.30 -5.56 21.40
C SER A 87 -4.77 -6.99 21.48
N ILE A 88 -5.15 -7.70 22.51
CA ILE A 88 -5.05 -9.14 22.58
C ILE A 88 -5.81 -9.72 21.41
N VAL A 89 -5.14 -10.52 20.56
CA VAL A 89 -5.78 -11.24 19.45
C VAL A 89 -6.90 -12.11 20.03
N LYS A 90 -8.14 -11.60 20.00
CA LYS A 90 -9.30 -12.35 20.50
C LYS A 90 -9.66 -13.43 19.49
N ILE A 91 -9.71 -14.65 19.96
CA ILE A 91 -10.21 -15.80 19.19
C ILE A 91 -11.73 -15.67 19.11
N THR A 92 -12.26 -15.05 18.04
CA THR A 92 -13.70 -14.93 17.79
C THR A 92 -14.10 -15.82 16.63
N PHE A 93 -15.01 -16.74 16.89
CA PHE A 93 -15.63 -17.57 15.85
C PHE A 93 -16.99 -16.97 15.48
N ASN A 94 -17.08 -16.40 14.28
CA ASN A 94 -18.31 -15.81 13.79
C ASN A 94 -18.98 -16.75 12.77
N LEU A 95 -20.12 -17.34 13.15
CA LEU A 95 -20.88 -18.26 12.32
C LEU A 95 -21.33 -17.62 11.00
N ASN A 96 -21.72 -16.34 11.02
CA ASN A 96 -22.16 -15.62 9.83
C ASN A 96 -21.05 -15.51 8.78
N SER A 97 -19.80 -15.31 9.23
CA SER A 97 -18.64 -15.27 8.33
C SER A 97 -18.40 -16.62 7.66
N VAL A 98 -18.57 -17.72 8.41
CA VAL A 98 -18.43 -19.09 7.86
C VAL A 98 -19.54 -19.38 6.85
N LEU A 99 -20.79 -18.99 7.14
CA LEU A 99 -21.91 -19.14 6.20
C LEU A 99 -21.70 -18.35 4.91
N LEU A 100 -21.18 -17.12 5.01
CA LEU A 100 -20.84 -16.29 3.86
C LEU A 100 -19.73 -16.91 3.01
N LEU A 101 -18.70 -17.44 3.64
CA LEU A 101 -17.61 -18.17 2.98
C LEU A 101 -18.15 -19.39 2.22
N LEU A 102 -19.05 -20.18 2.85
CA LEU A 102 -19.69 -21.32 2.20
C LEU A 102 -20.52 -20.89 0.98
N LEU A 103 -21.25 -19.79 1.08
CA LEU A 103 -22.01 -19.22 -0.02
C LEU A 103 -21.09 -18.86 -1.20
N TYR A 104 -20.00 -18.11 -0.94
CA TYR A 104 -19.04 -17.74 -1.99
C TYR A 104 -18.38 -18.97 -2.63
N PHE A 105 -17.98 -19.95 -1.81
CA PHE A 105 -17.42 -21.19 -2.32
C PHE A 105 -18.38 -21.92 -3.26
N VAL A 106 -19.63 -22.09 -2.86
CA VAL A 106 -20.65 -22.77 -3.68
C VAL A 106 -20.86 -22.03 -5.00
N LEU A 107 -21.01 -20.70 -4.97
CA LEU A 107 -21.21 -19.90 -6.18
C LEU A 107 -20.03 -20.02 -7.16
N ILE A 108 -18.80 -19.85 -6.68
CA ILE A 108 -17.58 -19.97 -7.49
C ILE A 108 -17.48 -21.38 -8.08
N TYR A 109 -17.71 -22.39 -7.25
CA TYR A 109 -17.54 -23.78 -7.64
C TYR A 109 -18.57 -24.20 -8.69
N LEU A 110 -19.85 -23.82 -8.52
CA LEU A 110 -20.91 -24.05 -9.51
C LEU A 110 -20.56 -23.40 -10.87
N PHE A 111 -20.08 -22.17 -10.84
CA PHE A 111 -19.68 -21.45 -12.04
C PHE A 111 -18.54 -22.16 -12.78
N VAL A 112 -17.49 -22.57 -12.07
CA VAL A 112 -16.34 -23.28 -12.65
C VAL A 112 -16.75 -24.64 -13.21
N LEU A 113 -17.59 -25.40 -12.50
CA LEU A 113 -18.11 -26.68 -12.99
C LEU A 113 -18.96 -26.52 -14.25
N PHE A 114 -19.75 -25.46 -14.35
CA PHE A 114 -20.50 -25.11 -15.55
C PHE A 114 -19.56 -24.88 -16.74
N LEU A 115 -18.49 -24.08 -16.55
CA LEU A 115 -17.46 -23.84 -17.58
C LEU A 115 -16.74 -25.14 -17.99
N ALA A 116 -16.41 -26.00 -17.04
CA ALA A 116 -15.76 -27.29 -17.30
C ALA A 116 -16.66 -28.23 -18.13
N ARG A 117 -17.96 -28.32 -17.78
CA ARG A 117 -18.94 -29.10 -18.57
C ARG A 117 -19.06 -28.61 -19.99
N HIS A 118 -19.13 -27.30 -20.19
CA HIS A 118 -19.23 -26.71 -21.53
C HIS A 118 -17.96 -27.03 -22.37
N ARG A 119 -16.78 -26.99 -21.76
CA ARG A 119 -15.52 -27.34 -22.41
C ARG A 119 -15.49 -28.79 -22.86
N ILE A 120 -15.85 -29.75 -21.97
CA ILE A 120 -15.82 -31.18 -22.27
C ILE A 120 -16.74 -31.54 -23.45
N LYS A 121 -17.90 -30.89 -23.57
CA LYS A 121 -18.83 -31.10 -24.69
C LYS A 121 -18.21 -30.78 -26.06
N LYS A 122 -17.31 -29.80 -26.12
CA LYS A 122 -16.69 -29.30 -27.36
C LYS A 122 -15.42 -30.07 -27.79
N VAL A 123 -14.83 -30.89 -26.92
CA VAL A 123 -13.55 -31.55 -27.19
C VAL A 123 -13.75 -32.73 -28.18
N LYS A 124 -12.82 -32.89 -29.12
CA LYS A 124 -12.75 -34.02 -30.06
C LYS A 124 -11.90 -35.14 -29.47
N ILE A 125 -12.22 -36.42 -29.82
CA ILE A 125 -11.49 -37.59 -29.36
C ILE A 125 -10.01 -37.52 -29.77
N TYR A 126 -9.75 -37.13 -31.03
CA TYR A 126 -8.41 -36.91 -31.55
C TYR A 126 -7.59 -35.94 -30.70
N ASP A 127 -8.18 -34.81 -30.30
CA ASP A 127 -7.50 -33.80 -29.49
C ASP A 127 -7.10 -34.34 -28.10
N LEU A 128 -7.93 -35.21 -27.52
CA LEU A 128 -7.65 -35.83 -26.21
C LEU A 128 -6.51 -36.83 -26.25
N LEU A 129 -6.48 -37.68 -27.28
CA LEU A 129 -5.46 -38.74 -27.39
C LEU A 129 -4.08 -38.21 -27.78
N TYR A 130 -4.05 -37.16 -28.57
CA TYR A 130 -2.80 -36.57 -29.07
C TYR A 130 -2.40 -35.27 -28.40
N LEU A 131 -3.08 -34.84 -27.36
CA LEU A 131 -2.82 -33.55 -26.66
C LEU A 131 -1.34 -33.41 -26.25
N GLU A 132 -0.72 -34.49 -25.74
CA GLU A 132 0.69 -34.48 -25.34
C GLU A 132 1.67 -34.51 -26.53
N LYS A 133 1.25 -35.04 -27.67
CA LYS A 133 2.07 -35.13 -28.89
C LYS A 133 1.84 -33.97 -29.84
N GLN A 134 0.79 -33.16 -29.65
CA GLN A 134 0.58 -31.99 -30.47
C GLN A 134 1.74 -31.03 -30.27
N ASN A 135 2.54 -30.88 -31.32
CA ASN A 135 3.56 -29.84 -31.33
C ASN A 135 2.87 -28.49 -31.20
N GLU A 136 3.40 -27.64 -30.33
CA GLU A 136 2.96 -26.25 -30.15
C GLU A 136 3.28 -25.38 -31.38
N GLU A 137 3.53 -26.02 -32.53
CA GLU A 137 3.79 -25.38 -33.82
C GLU A 137 2.52 -24.73 -34.39
N LYS A 138 2.08 -23.65 -33.76
CA LYS A 138 1.41 -22.61 -34.54
C LYS A 138 2.51 -21.94 -35.35
N ARG A 139 2.48 -22.18 -36.72
CA ARG A 139 3.42 -21.64 -37.69
C ARG A 139 3.90 -20.24 -37.32
N PHE A 140 5.21 -20.07 -37.20
CA PHE A 140 5.86 -18.77 -37.06
C PHE A 140 5.68 -17.96 -38.36
N LYS A 141 4.48 -17.45 -38.64
CA LYS A 141 4.32 -16.39 -39.62
C LYS A 141 5.08 -15.17 -39.13
N LYS A 142 6.04 -14.68 -39.94
CA LYS A 142 6.69 -13.38 -39.73
C LYS A 142 5.62 -12.28 -39.71
N ASN A 143 5.11 -11.93 -38.58
CA ASN A 143 4.07 -10.92 -38.44
C ASN A 143 4.72 -9.60 -38.01
N LYS A 144 5.02 -8.71 -38.98
CA LYS A 144 5.46 -7.33 -38.70
C LYS A 144 4.48 -6.63 -37.72
N VAL A 145 3.19 -6.92 -37.86
CA VAL A 145 2.09 -6.40 -37.03
C VAL A 145 2.28 -6.73 -35.54
N ARG A 146 2.76 -7.93 -35.19
CA ARG A 146 2.93 -8.32 -33.78
C ARG A 146 4.08 -7.59 -33.09
N ASN A 147 5.14 -7.25 -33.81
CA ASN A 147 6.23 -6.45 -33.26
C ASN A 147 5.81 -4.99 -33.07
N VAL A 148 4.99 -4.45 -33.97
CA VAL A 148 4.39 -3.12 -33.78
C VAL A 148 3.43 -3.16 -32.61
N ALA A 149 2.59 -4.19 -32.48
CA ALA A 149 1.69 -4.36 -31.36
C ALA A 149 2.42 -4.44 -30.00
N PHE A 150 3.64 -5.06 -29.95
CA PHE A 150 4.46 -5.03 -28.74
C PHE A 150 4.85 -3.60 -28.33
N ILE A 151 5.38 -2.83 -29.30
CA ILE A 151 5.81 -1.45 -29.06
C ILE A 151 4.61 -0.58 -28.65
N VAL A 152 3.48 -0.71 -29.34
CA VAL A 152 2.25 0.03 -29.03
C VAL A 152 1.75 -0.31 -27.63
N SER A 153 1.70 -1.61 -27.27
CA SER A 153 1.27 -2.03 -25.93
C SER A 153 2.20 -1.51 -24.83
N PHE A 154 3.51 -1.49 -25.08
CA PHE A 154 4.48 -0.93 -24.15
C PHE A 154 4.32 0.59 -24.00
N ILE A 155 4.15 1.31 -25.10
CA ILE A 155 3.89 2.77 -25.09
C ILE A 155 2.60 3.10 -24.34
N ILE A 156 1.52 2.33 -24.55
CA ILE A 156 0.26 2.49 -23.79
C ILE A 156 0.53 2.40 -22.29
N GLY A 157 1.33 1.43 -21.83
CA GLY A 157 1.70 1.29 -20.43
C GLY A 157 2.49 2.50 -19.90
N VAL A 158 3.47 2.97 -20.66
CA VAL A 158 4.27 4.16 -20.29
C VAL A 158 3.39 5.40 -20.24
N VAL A 159 2.55 5.64 -21.25
CA VAL A 159 1.61 6.77 -21.27
C VAL A 159 0.64 6.71 -20.08
N ALA A 160 0.10 5.52 -19.77
CA ALA A 160 -0.80 5.34 -18.63
C ALA A 160 -0.10 5.65 -17.30
N MET A 161 1.17 5.28 -17.13
CA MET A 161 1.96 5.64 -15.94
C MET A 161 2.21 7.14 -15.85
N PHE A 162 2.54 7.82 -16.96
CA PHE A 162 2.71 9.28 -16.97
C PHE A 162 1.40 10.03 -16.69
N LEU A 163 0.29 9.56 -17.24
CA LEU A 163 -1.04 10.14 -16.96
C LEU A 163 -1.42 9.93 -15.50
N PHE A 164 -1.11 8.76 -14.93
CA PHE A 164 -1.32 8.46 -13.52
C PHE A 164 -0.49 9.40 -12.63
N ASP A 165 0.82 9.53 -12.88
CA ASP A 165 1.69 10.45 -12.15
C ASP A 165 1.26 11.91 -12.29
N GLY A 166 0.72 12.29 -13.45
CA GLY A 166 0.21 13.65 -13.72
C GLY A 166 -0.98 14.04 -12.86
N GLN A 167 -1.79 13.05 -12.38
CA GLN A 167 -2.93 13.35 -11.50
C GLN A 167 -2.51 13.82 -10.10
N PHE A 168 -1.24 13.65 -9.73
CA PHE A 168 -0.70 13.94 -8.40
C PHE A 168 0.40 15.02 -8.42
N LYS A 169 0.47 15.85 -9.46
CA LYS A 169 1.51 16.89 -9.61
C LYS A 169 1.08 18.30 -9.22
N GLY A 170 -0.20 18.54 -8.95
CA GLY A 170 -0.72 19.90 -8.71
C GLY A 170 -1.26 20.08 -7.31
N MET A 171 -0.73 21.03 -6.52
CA MET A 171 -1.44 21.56 -5.37
C MET A 171 -2.75 22.19 -5.86
N GLY A 172 -3.89 21.79 -5.28
CA GLY A 172 -5.20 22.40 -5.55
C GLY A 172 -6.05 21.75 -6.64
N THR A 173 -5.59 20.69 -7.32
CA THR A 173 -6.44 19.91 -8.24
C THR A 173 -6.76 18.55 -7.64
N GLU A 174 -8.03 18.34 -7.29
CA GLU A 174 -8.48 17.03 -6.84
C GLU A 174 -8.23 15.98 -7.94
N PRO A 175 -7.62 14.83 -7.59
CA PRO A 175 -7.36 13.77 -8.57
C PRO A 175 -8.67 13.22 -9.12
N SER A 176 -8.81 13.20 -10.43
CA SER A 176 -10.00 12.64 -11.08
C SER A 176 -10.03 11.11 -10.98
N PHE A 177 -10.97 10.58 -10.19
CA PHE A 177 -11.18 9.12 -10.07
C PHE A 177 -11.43 8.44 -11.43
N GLY A 178 -12.08 9.14 -12.37
CA GLY A 178 -12.33 8.63 -13.72
C GLY A 178 -11.03 8.40 -14.50
N ILE A 179 -10.09 9.33 -14.41
CA ILE A 179 -8.79 9.22 -15.10
C ILE A 179 -7.93 8.14 -14.43
N ILE A 180 -7.93 8.06 -13.10
CA ILE A 180 -7.23 7.00 -12.37
C ILE A 180 -7.74 5.62 -12.79
N PHE A 181 -9.07 5.43 -12.85
CA PHE A 181 -9.66 4.17 -13.27
C PHE A 181 -9.32 3.83 -14.73
N LEU A 182 -9.33 4.82 -15.62
CA LEU A 182 -8.88 4.66 -17.01
C LEU A 182 -7.41 4.23 -17.08
N CYS A 183 -6.52 4.84 -16.29
CA CYS A 183 -5.10 4.47 -16.23
C CYS A 183 -4.91 3.02 -15.78
N ILE A 184 -5.65 2.55 -14.78
CA ILE A 184 -5.60 1.15 -14.32
C ILE A 184 -6.01 0.20 -15.47
N ILE A 185 -7.08 0.50 -16.18
CA ILE A 185 -7.52 -0.29 -17.34
C ILE A 185 -6.45 -0.32 -18.44
N LEU A 186 -5.84 0.82 -18.77
CA LEU A 186 -4.78 0.92 -19.78
C LEU A 186 -3.54 0.13 -19.36
N ILE A 187 -3.15 0.15 -18.09
CA ILE A 187 -2.05 -0.66 -17.55
C ILE A 187 -2.35 -2.15 -17.70
N ILE A 188 -3.55 -2.60 -17.35
CA ILE A 188 -3.97 -4.00 -17.53
C ILE A 188 -3.92 -4.40 -19.01
N ILE A 189 -4.45 -3.58 -19.91
CA ILE A 189 -4.40 -3.80 -21.36
C ILE A 189 -2.94 -3.88 -21.85
N SER A 190 -2.08 -2.99 -21.38
CA SER A 190 -0.64 -3.00 -21.68
C SER A 190 0.02 -4.30 -21.23
N ILE A 191 -0.22 -4.76 -19.99
CA ILE A 191 0.34 -6.01 -19.46
C ILE A 191 -0.03 -7.20 -20.35
N TYR A 192 -1.31 -7.37 -20.69
CA TYR A 192 -1.76 -8.45 -21.56
C TYR A 192 -1.21 -8.31 -22.99
N GLY A 193 -1.18 -7.09 -23.53
CA GLY A 193 -0.63 -6.82 -24.85
C GLY A 193 0.86 -7.15 -24.95
N VAL A 194 1.65 -6.77 -23.96
CA VAL A 194 3.06 -7.12 -23.86
C VAL A 194 3.22 -8.64 -23.69
N ALA A 195 2.47 -9.30 -22.80
CA ALA A 195 2.55 -10.74 -22.59
C ALA A 195 2.24 -11.56 -23.85
N ILE A 196 1.25 -11.13 -24.66
CA ILE A 196 0.87 -11.81 -25.92
C ILE A 196 1.94 -11.66 -27.00
N THR A 197 2.62 -10.53 -27.05
CA THR A 197 3.54 -10.16 -28.15
C THR A 197 5.01 -10.37 -27.80
N LEU A 198 5.35 -10.53 -26.53
CA LEU A 198 6.71 -10.71 -26.00
C LEU A 198 7.49 -11.82 -26.72
N SER A 199 6.82 -12.96 -26.99
CA SER A 199 7.44 -14.13 -27.61
C SER A 199 8.07 -13.81 -28.98
N ASP A 200 7.37 -13.04 -29.79
CA ASP A 200 7.82 -12.70 -31.15
C ASP A 200 8.93 -11.63 -31.09
N PHE A 201 8.85 -10.72 -30.13
CA PHE A 201 9.86 -9.69 -29.91
C PHE A 201 11.21 -10.29 -29.48
N ILE A 202 11.22 -11.18 -28.48
CA ILE A 202 12.45 -11.86 -28.01
C ILE A 202 13.04 -12.72 -29.11
N LEU A 203 12.21 -13.50 -29.81
CA LEU A 203 12.68 -14.33 -30.93
C LEU A 203 13.35 -13.48 -32.02
N LYS A 204 12.80 -12.30 -32.33
CA LYS A 204 13.38 -11.37 -33.30
C LYS A 204 14.76 -10.87 -32.87
N ILE A 205 14.94 -10.51 -31.61
CA ILE A 205 16.23 -10.05 -31.06
C ILE A 205 17.28 -11.16 -31.20
N VAL A 206 16.96 -12.38 -30.76
CA VAL A 206 17.89 -13.51 -30.79
C VAL A 206 18.23 -13.90 -32.24
N LEU A 207 17.26 -13.89 -33.15
CA LEU A 207 17.50 -14.25 -34.57
C LEU A 207 18.29 -13.18 -35.34
N LYS A 208 18.18 -11.90 -34.96
CA LYS A 208 18.89 -10.78 -35.62
C LYS A 208 20.39 -10.77 -35.26
N ASN A 209 20.74 -11.15 -34.05
CA ASN A 209 22.14 -11.15 -33.60
C ASN A 209 22.81 -12.52 -33.83
N LYS A 210 23.68 -12.63 -34.85
CA LYS A 210 24.37 -13.87 -35.17
C LYS A 210 25.21 -14.45 -34.03
N LYS A 211 25.88 -13.59 -33.21
CA LYS A 211 26.68 -14.04 -32.07
C LYS A 211 25.82 -14.71 -31.00
N ILE A 212 24.66 -14.14 -30.70
CA ILE A 212 23.72 -14.70 -29.71
C ILE A 212 23.06 -15.97 -30.27
N LYS A 213 22.64 -15.95 -31.54
CA LYS A 213 21.93 -17.04 -32.20
C LYS A 213 22.72 -18.36 -32.22
N TYR A 214 24.02 -18.30 -32.53
CA TYR A 214 24.86 -19.49 -32.68
C TYR A 214 25.71 -19.82 -31.41
N SER A 215 25.53 -19.07 -30.33
CA SER A 215 26.20 -19.35 -29.05
C SER A 215 25.48 -20.46 -28.29
N LYS A 216 26.15 -21.59 -28.07
CA LYS A 216 25.69 -22.73 -27.24
C LYS A 216 24.24 -23.15 -27.54
N ASP A 217 23.40 -23.14 -26.50
CA ASP A 217 22.00 -23.60 -26.48
C ASP A 217 20.95 -22.46 -26.72
N ASN A 218 21.42 -21.22 -26.96
CA ASN A 218 20.56 -20.04 -27.02
C ASN A 218 19.40 -20.13 -28.05
N LEU A 219 19.66 -20.68 -29.22
CA LEU A 219 18.62 -20.83 -30.25
C LEU A 219 17.53 -21.81 -29.84
N PHE A 220 17.92 -22.90 -29.16
CA PHE A 220 16.99 -23.89 -28.64
C PHE A 220 16.15 -23.27 -27.51
N ILE A 221 16.80 -22.57 -26.56
CA ILE A 221 16.14 -21.86 -25.46
C ILE A 221 15.14 -20.83 -26.02
N ALA A 222 15.57 -19.97 -26.94
CA ALA A 222 14.73 -18.91 -27.49
C ALA A 222 13.50 -19.44 -28.23
N ARG A 223 13.64 -20.51 -28.99
CA ARG A 223 12.52 -21.15 -29.71
C ARG A 223 11.55 -21.83 -28.72
N THR A 224 12.06 -22.59 -27.77
CA THR A 224 11.23 -23.25 -26.75
C THR A 224 10.51 -22.23 -25.90
N PHE A 225 11.21 -21.18 -25.45
CA PHE A 225 10.64 -20.07 -24.71
C PHE A 225 9.54 -19.35 -25.49
N SER A 226 9.82 -18.99 -26.75
CA SER A 226 8.84 -18.32 -27.61
C SER A 226 7.59 -19.16 -27.84
N SER A 227 7.74 -20.47 -28.05
CA SER A 227 6.61 -21.40 -28.18
C SER A 227 5.78 -21.45 -26.89
N LYS A 228 6.44 -21.56 -25.74
CA LYS A 228 5.82 -21.61 -24.42
C LYS A 228 5.07 -20.31 -24.09
N VAL A 229 5.72 -19.16 -24.23
CA VAL A 229 5.10 -17.85 -23.97
C VAL A 229 3.89 -17.61 -24.87
N LYS A 230 3.96 -18.00 -26.14
CA LYS A 230 2.82 -17.85 -27.07
C LYS A 230 1.60 -18.68 -26.66
N THR A 231 1.84 -19.90 -26.16
CA THR A 231 0.74 -20.79 -25.73
C THR A 231 0.13 -20.33 -24.39
N MET A 232 0.95 -19.73 -23.55
CA MET A 232 0.61 -19.35 -22.15
C MET A 232 0.55 -17.84 -21.92
N SER A 233 0.49 -17.05 -22.96
CA SER A 233 0.51 -15.58 -22.89
C SER A 233 -0.57 -15.02 -21.97
N PHE A 234 -1.78 -15.59 -21.98
CA PHE A 234 -2.87 -15.19 -21.10
C PHE A 234 -2.53 -15.46 -19.62
N THR A 235 -2.01 -16.65 -19.30
CA THR A 235 -1.58 -17.00 -17.93
C THR A 235 -0.44 -16.12 -17.46
N LEU A 236 0.55 -15.83 -18.33
CA LEU A 236 1.62 -14.89 -18.03
C LEU A 236 1.11 -13.47 -17.75
N GLY A 237 0.18 -12.98 -18.58
CA GLY A 237 -0.47 -11.69 -18.36
C GLY A 237 -1.19 -11.65 -17.02
N THR A 238 -1.95 -12.69 -16.68
CA THR A 238 -2.66 -12.77 -15.39
C THR A 238 -1.68 -12.82 -14.20
N LEU A 239 -0.60 -13.61 -14.29
CA LEU A 239 0.46 -13.64 -13.27
C LEU A 239 1.08 -12.25 -13.09
N THR A 240 1.40 -11.57 -14.19
CA THR A 240 1.96 -10.21 -14.16
C THR A 240 1.02 -9.23 -13.48
N VAL A 241 -0.28 -9.28 -13.80
CA VAL A 241 -1.31 -8.44 -13.15
C VAL A 241 -1.38 -8.72 -11.65
N LEU A 242 -1.44 -10.00 -11.26
CA LEU A 242 -1.53 -10.39 -9.84
C LEU A 242 -0.29 -9.95 -9.05
N ILE A 243 0.91 -10.13 -9.61
CA ILE A 243 2.15 -9.67 -8.97
C ILE A 243 2.18 -8.14 -8.87
N THR A 244 1.69 -7.42 -9.90
CA THR A 244 1.59 -5.96 -9.88
C THR A 244 0.69 -5.50 -8.72
N PHE A 245 -0.50 -6.06 -8.61
CA PHE A 245 -1.41 -5.73 -7.50
C PHE A 245 -0.86 -6.12 -6.14
N THR A 246 -0.16 -7.26 -6.04
CA THR A 246 0.52 -7.67 -4.80
C THR A 246 1.55 -6.63 -4.35
N LEU A 247 2.42 -6.21 -5.27
CA LEU A 247 3.47 -5.23 -4.96
C LEU A 247 2.87 -3.87 -4.60
N ILE A 248 1.84 -3.43 -5.32
CA ILE A 248 1.15 -2.17 -5.02
C ILE A 248 0.48 -2.25 -3.64
N ALA A 249 -0.22 -3.34 -3.31
CA ALA A 249 -0.91 -3.50 -2.04
C ALA A 249 0.07 -3.51 -0.84
N LEU A 250 1.20 -4.23 -0.95
CA LEU A 250 2.24 -4.24 0.10
C LEU A 250 2.85 -2.85 0.31
N ASN A 251 3.18 -2.15 -0.78
CA ASN A 251 3.75 -0.81 -0.68
C ASN A 251 2.72 0.20 -0.14
N LEU A 252 1.45 0.09 -0.56
CA LEU A 252 0.38 0.95 -0.08
C LEU A 252 0.17 0.79 1.43
N SER A 253 0.21 -0.44 1.95
CA SER A 253 0.16 -0.68 3.39
C SER A 253 1.33 -0.04 4.15
N SER A 254 2.55 -0.10 3.59
CA SER A 254 3.73 0.57 4.16
C SER A 254 3.60 2.10 4.12
N LEU A 255 3.02 2.64 3.04
CA LEU A 255 2.76 4.08 2.93
C LEU A 255 1.74 4.55 3.99
N PHE A 256 0.66 3.80 4.21
CA PHE A 256 -0.32 4.13 5.25
C PHE A 256 0.30 4.11 6.65
N LYS A 257 1.21 3.16 6.93
CA LYS A 257 1.94 3.18 8.19
C LYS A 257 2.81 4.44 8.31
N GLY A 258 3.59 4.76 7.29
CA GLY A 258 4.43 5.97 7.29
C GLY A 258 3.61 7.27 7.44
N MET A 259 2.43 7.32 6.81
CA MET A 259 1.48 8.42 7.00
C MET A 259 1.00 8.51 8.45
N PHE A 260 0.62 7.38 9.04
CA PHE A 260 0.17 7.33 10.43
C PHE A 260 1.27 7.78 11.40
N ASP A 261 2.49 7.24 11.24
CA ASP A 261 3.63 7.60 12.09
C ASP A 261 3.93 9.11 11.98
N TYR A 262 3.89 9.67 10.78
CA TYR A 262 4.06 11.11 10.54
C TYR A 262 2.94 11.94 11.17
N GLN A 263 1.67 11.55 10.96
CA GLN A 263 0.52 12.24 11.52
C GLN A 263 0.58 12.27 13.05
N LEU A 264 0.96 11.15 13.66
CA LEU A 264 1.09 11.05 15.11
C LEU A 264 2.24 11.94 15.64
N GLU A 265 3.38 11.97 14.95
CA GLU A 265 4.50 12.83 15.33
C GLU A 265 4.18 14.32 15.12
N TYR A 266 3.35 14.62 14.13
CA TYR A 266 2.93 15.98 13.84
C TYR A 266 1.88 16.50 14.84
N SER A 267 0.86 15.70 15.18
CA SER A 267 -0.22 16.09 16.10
C SER A 267 0.15 15.90 17.59
N ALA A 268 0.83 14.80 17.91
CA ALA A 268 1.19 14.43 19.28
C ALA A 268 2.66 13.99 19.41
N PRO A 269 3.63 14.93 19.28
CA PRO A 269 5.06 14.61 19.38
C PRO A 269 5.49 14.22 20.79
N TYR A 270 4.72 14.61 21.80
CA TYR A 270 4.93 14.34 23.22
C TYR A 270 3.80 13.47 23.74
N ASP A 271 4.05 12.76 24.86
CA ASP A 271 3.05 11.86 25.43
C ASP A 271 1.82 12.62 25.95
N ILE A 272 2.05 13.79 26.57
CA ILE A 272 0.98 14.67 27.05
C ILE A 272 1.36 16.12 26.75
N SER A 273 0.44 16.87 26.16
CA SER A 273 0.55 18.33 25.94
C SER A 273 -0.75 18.99 26.40
N ILE A 274 -0.65 19.88 27.35
CA ILE A 274 -1.79 20.56 27.97
C ILE A 274 -1.58 22.07 27.83
N HIS A 275 -2.60 22.76 27.31
CA HIS A 275 -2.73 24.20 27.48
C HIS A 275 -3.41 24.47 28.84
N ALA A 276 -2.78 25.21 29.70
CA ALA A 276 -3.23 25.43 31.06
C ALA A 276 -2.90 26.85 31.54
N ASP A 277 -3.68 27.34 32.47
CA ASP A 277 -3.28 28.49 33.27
C ASP A 277 -2.18 28.07 34.23
N GLU A 278 -1.25 28.98 34.52
CA GLU A 278 -0.07 28.66 35.36
C GLU A 278 -0.49 28.17 36.76
N GLU A 279 -1.65 28.60 37.27
CA GLU A 279 -2.21 28.22 38.55
C GLU A 279 -2.67 26.76 38.62
N ASP A 280 -3.10 26.18 37.48
CA ASP A 280 -3.67 24.82 37.39
C ASP A 280 -2.59 23.74 37.17
N ILE A 281 -1.41 24.13 36.70
CA ILE A 281 -0.33 23.19 36.34
C ILE A 281 0.06 22.25 37.50
N PRO A 282 0.20 22.71 38.76
CA PRO A 282 0.56 21.83 39.88
C PRO A 282 -0.46 20.71 40.12
N GLU A 283 -1.75 20.99 39.91
CA GLU A 283 -2.82 20.01 40.07
C GLU A 283 -2.79 18.97 38.93
N TYR A 284 -2.61 19.40 37.70
CA TYR A 284 -2.49 18.51 36.57
C TYR A 284 -1.26 17.61 36.65
N LEU A 285 -0.13 18.15 37.07
CA LEU A 285 1.09 17.37 37.30
C LEU A 285 0.88 16.29 38.36
N LYS A 286 0.17 16.59 39.45
CA LYS A 286 -0.13 15.60 40.48
C LYS A 286 -0.96 14.44 39.94
N ILE A 287 -1.98 14.73 39.15
CA ILE A 287 -2.81 13.69 38.54
C ILE A 287 -1.99 12.81 37.58
N ILE A 288 -1.10 13.43 36.78
CA ILE A 288 -0.22 12.69 35.89
C ILE A 288 0.77 11.82 36.69
N GLU A 289 1.37 12.35 37.77
CA GLU A 289 2.32 11.63 38.62
C GLU A 289 1.66 10.46 39.38
N ASP A 290 0.37 10.58 39.74
CA ASP A 290 -0.39 9.52 40.41
C ASP A 290 -0.69 8.34 39.45
N ASN A 291 -0.70 8.56 38.12
CA ASN A 291 -1.07 7.57 37.11
C ASN A 291 0.09 7.08 36.23
N CYS A 292 1.11 7.92 36.02
CA CYS A 292 2.23 7.63 35.12
C CYS A 292 3.57 8.01 35.72
N THR A 293 4.65 7.33 35.33
CA THR A 293 6.00 7.74 35.73
C THR A 293 6.51 8.79 34.73
N ILE A 294 6.66 10.02 35.19
CA ILE A 294 7.21 11.12 34.38
C ILE A 294 8.70 10.84 34.10
N GLU A 295 9.10 10.90 32.85
CA GLU A 295 10.49 10.86 32.44
C GLU A 295 11.07 12.28 32.35
N ASP A 296 10.39 13.14 31.58
CA ASP A 296 10.75 14.53 31.38
C ASP A 296 9.51 15.43 31.39
N LYS A 297 9.67 16.67 31.87
CA LYS A 297 8.62 17.68 31.81
C LYS A 297 9.15 19.06 31.48
N LEU A 298 8.35 19.84 30.77
CA LEU A 298 8.63 21.23 30.43
C LEU A 298 7.38 22.08 30.58
N ILE A 299 7.51 23.19 31.27
CA ILE A 299 6.51 24.26 31.32
C ILE A 299 7.12 25.44 30.56
N TYR A 300 6.40 25.97 29.56
CA TYR A 300 6.85 27.11 28.78
C TYR A 300 5.71 28.05 28.42
N ASN A 301 6.05 29.31 28.15
CA ASN A 301 5.10 30.34 27.79
C ASN A 301 5.18 30.70 26.32
N GLY A 302 4.01 30.84 25.70
CA GLY A 302 3.82 31.47 24.42
C GLY A 302 3.48 32.95 24.58
N TYR A 303 4.13 33.78 23.82
CA TYR A 303 3.98 35.25 23.91
C TYR A 303 3.23 35.77 22.70
N SER A 304 2.33 36.72 22.91
CA SER A 304 1.57 37.39 21.87
C SER A 304 2.35 38.54 21.25
N GLU A 305 2.47 38.56 19.91
CA GLU A 305 3.06 39.63 19.13
C GLU A 305 1.99 40.35 18.27
N PRO A 306 1.46 41.46 18.77
CA PRO A 306 0.32 42.14 18.14
C PRO A 306 0.64 42.83 16.80
N ASN A 307 1.90 43.05 16.45
CA ASN A 307 2.25 43.58 15.13
C ASN A 307 1.89 42.60 14.00
N ASN A 308 1.75 41.31 14.32
CA ASN A 308 1.32 40.26 13.39
C ASN A 308 2.13 40.31 12.07
N ASN A 309 3.46 40.27 12.19
CA ASN A 309 4.37 40.43 11.07
C ASN A 309 4.25 39.30 10.05
N ILE A 310 4.09 38.09 10.53
CA ILE A 310 4.07 36.86 9.72
C ILE A 310 2.65 36.50 9.30
N GLY A 311 1.68 36.54 10.20
CA GLY A 311 0.28 36.18 9.90
C GLY A 311 -0.34 37.04 8.82
N LYS A 312 -0.07 38.34 8.82
CA LYS A 312 -0.52 39.28 7.74
C LYS A 312 0.04 38.88 6.36
N LEU A 313 1.27 38.40 6.29
CA LEU A 313 1.92 38.02 5.03
C LEU A 313 1.44 36.67 4.50
N LEU A 314 1.00 35.80 5.39
CA LEU A 314 0.43 34.50 5.03
C LEU A 314 -1.00 34.61 4.49
N ASN A 315 -1.64 35.78 4.58
CA ASN A 315 -3.06 35.95 4.27
C ASN A 315 -3.96 34.93 5.03
N GLU A 316 -3.56 34.54 6.21
CA GLU A 316 -4.41 33.72 7.07
C GLU A 316 -5.59 34.56 7.56
N GLU A 317 -6.64 34.67 6.71
CA GLU A 317 -7.98 35.14 7.09
C GLU A 317 -8.67 34.20 8.09
N ARG A 318 -7.91 33.38 8.83
CA ARG A 318 -8.45 32.59 9.94
C ARG A 318 -8.64 33.50 11.12
N GLY A 319 -9.77 34.16 11.14
CA GLY A 319 -10.24 35.20 12.06
C GLY A 319 -10.29 34.90 13.56
N TRP A 320 -9.38 34.10 14.07
CA TRP A 320 -9.35 33.71 15.47
C TRP A 320 -8.29 34.45 16.28
N ARG A 321 -7.17 34.90 15.68
CA ARG A 321 -6.13 35.65 16.38
C ARG A 321 -5.47 36.68 15.46
N GLU A 322 -5.32 37.88 15.98
CA GLU A 322 -4.71 39.03 15.29
C GLU A 322 -3.21 39.18 15.62
N THR A 323 -2.58 38.13 16.18
CA THR A 323 -1.24 38.20 16.76
C THR A 323 -0.37 37.04 16.26
N ASP A 324 0.94 37.28 16.07
CA ASP A 324 1.91 36.21 15.85
C ASP A 324 2.29 35.58 17.21
N GLN A 325 2.53 34.27 17.19
CA GLN A 325 3.01 33.58 18.39
C GLN A 325 4.53 33.55 18.42
N VAL A 326 5.07 33.94 19.57
CA VAL A 326 6.51 33.97 19.83
C VAL A 326 6.86 33.07 21.00
N ILE A 327 7.95 32.31 20.89
CA ILE A 327 8.51 31.50 21.98
C ILE A 327 10.00 31.80 22.18
N LYS A 328 10.50 31.58 23.41
CA LYS A 328 11.92 31.73 23.75
C LYS A 328 12.77 30.65 23.10
N LEU A 329 13.98 31.02 22.70
CA LEU A 329 14.96 30.08 22.17
C LEU A 329 15.30 28.96 23.17
N SER A 330 15.40 29.28 24.48
CA SER A 330 15.68 28.29 25.51
C SER A 330 14.59 27.23 25.59
N ASP A 331 13.31 27.65 25.54
CA ASP A 331 12.16 26.76 25.60
C ASP A 331 12.01 25.93 24.31
N TYR A 332 12.21 26.57 23.15
CA TYR A 332 12.25 25.86 21.88
C TYR A 332 13.34 24.79 21.83
N ASN A 333 14.54 25.08 22.34
CA ASN A 333 15.62 24.11 22.40
C ASN A 333 15.34 22.95 23.36
N LYS A 334 14.60 23.18 24.45
CA LYS A 334 14.14 22.09 25.32
C LYS A 334 13.08 21.23 24.62
N LEU A 335 12.15 21.84 23.90
CA LEU A 335 11.16 21.13 23.09
C LEU A 335 11.84 20.23 22.02
N LEU A 336 12.88 20.74 21.35
CA LEU A 336 13.69 19.95 20.42
C LEU A 336 14.40 18.79 21.12
N GLU A 337 14.96 19.03 22.32
CA GLU A 337 15.64 18.01 23.11
C GLU A 337 14.70 16.88 23.53
N LEU A 338 13.50 17.23 24.02
CA LEU A 338 12.45 16.25 24.37
C LEU A 338 11.98 15.42 23.18
N LYS A 339 12.03 15.99 21.97
CA LYS A 339 11.72 15.29 20.73
C LYS A 339 12.91 14.48 20.18
N GLY A 340 14.12 14.70 20.69
CA GLY A 340 15.36 14.09 20.16
C GLY A 340 15.98 14.83 18.98
N ASP A 341 15.54 16.05 18.69
CA ASP A 341 16.02 16.90 17.61
C ASP A 341 17.23 17.76 18.05
N LYS A 342 17.97 18.28 17.06
CA LYS A 342 19.17 19.10 17.32
C LYS A 342 18.79 20.51 17.75
N LYS A 343 19.46 21.01 18.79
CA LYS A 343 19.33 22.40 19.27
C LYS A 343 19.73 23.42 18.20
N VAL A 344 19.08 24.56 18.23
CA VAL A 344 19.35 25.71 17.34
C VAL A 344 20.03 26.81 18.16
N THR A 345 20.85 27.62 17.50
CA THR A 345 21.49 28.80 18.10
C THR A 345 21.04 30.05 17.37
N LEU A 346 20.71 31.11 18.07
CA LEU A 346 20.42 32.44 17.51
C LEU A 346 21.36 33.46 18.12
N LYS A 347 21.67 34.54 17.37
CA LYS A 347 22.28 35.74 17.94
C LYS A 347 21.18 36.63 18.50
N ASP A 348 21.57 37.64 19.30
CA ASP A 348 20.62 38.53 19.97
C ASP A 348 19.74 39.36 19.02
N ASP A 349 20.17 39.52 17.76
CA ASP A 349 19.49 40.23 16.69
C ASP A 349 18.86 39.31 15.64
N GLU A 350 18.85 38.00 15.87
CA GLU A 350 18.32 37.00 14.92
C GLU A 350 17.02 36.37 15.42
N TYR A 351 16.14 35.98 14.48
CA TYR A 351 14.99 35.11 14.77
C TYR A 351 14.96 33.92 13.81
N LEU A 352 14.29 32.84 14.22
CA LEU A 352 13.99 31.66 13.43
C LEU A 352 12.47 31.58 13.24
N LEU A 353 12.03 31.33 12.01
CA LEU A 353 10.63 31.00 11.75
C LEU A 353 10.52 29.48 11.53
N HIS A 354 9.81 28.79 12.42
CA HIS A 354 9.49 27.39 12.20
C HIS A 354 8.04 27.29 11.75
N ILE A 355 7.79 26.70 10.58
CA ILE A 355 6.55 26.83 9.84
C ILE A 355 6.24 25.50 9.14
N THR A 356 4.97 25.23 8.86
CA THR A 356 4.59 24.10 8.01
C THR A 356 5.20 24.22 6.62
N LYS A 357 5.43 23.10 5.95
CA LYS A 357 6.02 23.07 4.60
C LYS A 357 5.16 23.84 3.59
N GLU A 358 3.82 23.75 3.71
CA GLU A 358 2.87 24.44 2.85
C GLU A 358 3.01 25.98 2.94
N LEU A 359 3.05 26.49 4.17
CA LEU A 359 3.17 27.92 4.40
C LEU A 359 4.57 28.44 4.03
N LYS A 360 5.61 27.61 4.12
CA LYS A 360 6.96 27.96 3.70
C LYS A 360 7.02 28.33 2.23
N ASP A 361 6.38 27.56 1.35
CA ASP A 361 6.37 27.81 -0.09
C ASP A 361 5.70 29.17 -0.42
N ASN A 362 4.77 29.63 0.43
CA ASN A 362 4.13 30.94 0.30
C ASN A 362 5.00 32.13 0.76
N LEU A 363 6.04 31.86 1.55
CA LEU A 363 6.89 32.89 2.17
C LEU A 363 8.28 33.02 1.54
N GLU A 364 8.82 31.99 0.90
CA GLU A 364 10.22 31.95 0.43
C GLU A 364 10.64 33.15 -0.43
N ASP A 365 9.71 33.71 -1.20
CA ASP A 365 9.97 34.89 -2.10
C ASP A 365 9.66 36.24 -1.43
N LYS A 366 9.17 36.29 -0.18
CA LYS A 366 8.76 37.53 0.48
C LYS A 366 9.92 38.17 1.24
N LYS A 367 10.43 39.30 0.72
CA LYS A 367 11.52 40.05 1.36
C LYS A 367 11.11 40.73 2.69
N GLU A 368 9.82 40.89 2.94
CA GLU A 368 9.25 41.56 4.10
C GLU A 368 9.55 40.82 5.41
N ILE A 369 9.77 39.50 5.36
CA ILE A 369 10.16 38.67 6.52
C ILE A 369 11.67 38.69 6.84
N SER A 370 12.48 39.35 6.03
CA SER A 370 13.93 39.44 6.29
C SER A 370 14.23 40.16 7.61
N HIS A 371 13.36 41.05 8.07
CA HIS A 371 13.42 41.72 9.36
C HIS A 371 11.99 41.87 9.92
N ILE A 372 11.82 41.55 11.19
CA ILE A 372 10.57 41.75 11.93
C ILE A 372 10.82 42.71 13.09
N THR A 373 9.83 43.53 13.41
CA THR A 373 9.89 44.44 14.56
C THR A 373 8.81 44.01 15.54
N LEU A 374 9.22 43.60 16.74
CA LEU A 374 8.35 43.20 17.83
C LEU A 374 7.67 44.43 18.48
N ALA A 375 6.56 44.24 19.17
CA ALA A 375 5.80 45.30 19.84
C ALA A 375 6.63 46.06 20.88
N ASN A 376 7.63 45.45 21.48
CA ASN A 376 8.57 46.09 22.40
C ASN A 376 9.64 46.96 21.68
N GLY A 377 9.58 47.10 20.34
CA GLY A 377 10.49 47.90 19.53
C GLY A 377 11.78 47.21 19.11
N LYS A 378 12.04 45.96 19.53
CA LYS A 378 13.21 45.20 19.07
C LYS A 378 13.03 44.75 17.62
N THR A 379 14.04 45.01 16.78
CA THR A 379 14.07 44.55 15.41
C THR A 379 15.00 43.38 15.26
N LEU A 380 14.50 42.25 14.73
CA LEU A 380 15.22 41.01 14.57
C LEU A 380 15.35 40.68 13.08
N LYS A 381 16.51 40.10 12.70
CA LYS A 381 16.80 39.64 11.38
C LYS A 381 16.51 38.16 11.23
N GLN A 382 15.90 37.75 10.15
CA GLN A 382 15.68 36.36 9.85
C GLN A 382 17.00 35.60 9.69
N LYS A 383 17.17 34.53 10.47
CA LYS A 383 18.27 33.58 10.29
C LYS A 383 17.93 32.50 9.27
N GLU A 384 16.81 31.83 9.46
CA GLU A 384 16.33 30.79 8.56
C GLU A 384 14.81 30.58 8.71
N ILE A 385 14.20 29.95 7.67
CA ILE A 385 12.85 29.39 7.73
C ILE A 385 12.99 27.88 7.77
N LYS A 386 12.65 27.27 8.92
CA LYS A 386 12.67 25.83 9.13
C LYS A 386 11.27 25.27 8.90
N SER A 387 11.14 24.16 8.16
CA SER A 387 9.87 23.46 8.00
C SER A 387 9.93 21.98 8.37
N GLU A 388 11.14 21.45 8.57
CA GLU A 388 11.32 20.06 8.94
C GLU A 388 11.06 19.86 10.45
N GLY A 389 10.25 18.84 10.77
CA GLY A 389 9.93 18.51 12.15
C GLY A 389 8.99 19.49 12.85
N TYR A 390 8.29 20.38 12.13
CA TYR A 390 7.24 21.22 12.68
C TYR A 390 6.11 20.36 13.28
N THR A 391 5.55 20.82 14.39
CA THR A 391 4.41 20.17 15.05
C THR A 391 3.41 21.21 15.53
N TYR A 392 2.14 20.90 15.50
CA TYR A 392 1.09 21.77 16.02
C TYR A 392 1.21 22.07 17.51
N ALA A 393 1.85 21.20 18.26
CA ALA A 393 2.10 21.43 19.69
C ALA A 393 2.86 22.74 19.95
N TRP A 394 3.65 23.23 18.99
CA TRP A 394 4.44 24.47 19.15
C TRP A 394 3.72 25.72 18.72
N GLY A 395 2.83 25.62 17.74
CA GLY A 395 2.19 26.78 17.09
C GLY A 395 0.79 27.10 17.55
N MET A 396 0.29 26.55 18.64
CA MET A 396 -1.05 26.84 19.20
C MET A 396 -2.20 26.77 18.18
N GLY A 397 -2.12 25.83 17.23
CA GLY A 397 -3.08 25.71 16.14
C GLY A 397 -2.74 26.58 14.93
N TYR A 398 -1.67 27.39 14.96
CA TYR A 398 -1.10 28.04 13.79
C TYR A 398 -0.12 27.11 13.07
N GLY A 399 -0.01 27.27 11.79
CA GLY A 399 0.99 26.58 10.98
C GLY A 399 2.42 27.08 11.15
N PHE A 400 2.70 27.98 12.11
CA PHE A 400 4.02 28.56 12.36
C PHE A 400 4.23 28.99 13.81
N VAL A 401 5.50 29.16 14.18
CA VAL A 401 5.94 29.76 15.43
C VAL A 401 7.20 30.59 15.19
N VAL A 402 7.27 31.76 15.83
CA VAL A 402 8.44 32.65 15.78
C VAL A 402 9.32 32.39 16.99
N VAL A 403 10.55 31.96 16.78
CA VAL A 403 11.52 31.69 17.85
C VAL A 403 12.50 32.85 17.95
N VAL A 404 12.61 33.42 19.12
CA VAL A 404 13.45 34.60 19.38
C VAL A 404 14.40 34.38 20.54
N PRO A 405 15.52 35.14 20.66
CA PRO A 405 16.35 35.13 21.87
C PRO A 405 15.54 35.44 23.12
N ASP A 406 15.94 34.85 24.24
CA ASP A 406 15.17 34.92 25.49
C ASP A 406 14.89 36.36 25.95
N GLU A 407 15.83 37.29 25.77
CA GLU A 407 15.66 38.71 26.12
C GLU A 407 14.73 39.48 25.15
N ALA A 408 14.40 38.90 24.03
CA ALA A 408 13.56 39.55 23.02
C ALA A 408 12.06 39.53 23.40
N VAL A 409 11.65 38.65 24.30
CA VAL A 409 10.25 38.58 24.75
C VAL A 409 9.94 39.54 25.90
N ASP A 410 10.94 40.26 26.44
CA ASP A 410 10.73 41.20 27.54
C ASP A 410 9.74 42.31 27.12
N GLY A 411 8.66 42.44 27.87
CA GLY A 411 7.57 43.40 27.60
C GLY A 411 6.49 42.89 26.65
N LEU A 412 6.58 41.65 26.16
CA LEU A 412 5.47 40.97 25.48
C LEU A 412 4.52 40.34 26.50
N THR A 413 3.25 40.27 26.18
CA THR A 413 2.23 39.62 27.03
C THR A 413 2.27 38.10 26.84
N ILE A 414 2.21 37.37 27.96
CA ILE A 414 2.01 35.92 27.92
C ILE A 414 0.58 35.67 27.45
N GLU A 415 0.45 34.89 26.37
CA GLU A 415 -0.85 34.53 25.80
C GLU A 415 -1.33 33.19 26.35
N GLU A 416 -0.41 32.26 26.52
CA GLU A 416 -0.72 30.93 27.06
C GLU A 416 0.50 30.31 27.75
N THR A 417 0.21 29.39 28.68
CA THR A 417 1.20 28.53 29.27
C THR A 417 0.94 27.09 28.88
N ARG A 418 1.98 26.35 28.57
CA ARG A 418 1.88 24.93 28.16
C ARG A 418 2.70 24.03 29.06
N LEU A 419 2.09 22.91 29.42
CA LEU A 419 2.73 21.79 30.07
C LEU A 419 2.95 20.68 29.05
N ILE A 420 4.21 20.29 28.91
CA ILE A 420 4.63 19.12 28.10
C ILE A 420 5.20 18.08 29.05
N VAL A 421 4.77 16.83 28.86
CA VAL A 421 5.25 15.70 29.66
C VAL A 421 5.55 14.52 28.73
N ASN A 422 6.70 13.90 28.95
CA ASN A 422 7.03 12.57 28.43
C ASN A 422 7.01 11.58 29.57
N THR A 423 6.44 10.41 29.36
CA THR A 423 6.27 9.35 30.35
C THR A 423 7.11 8.13 29.98
N LYS A 424 7.53 7.33 30.99
CA LYS A 424 8.27 6.08 30.73
C LYS A 424 7.40 5.00 30.10
N GLU A 425 6.13 4.97 30.51
CA GLU A 425 5.11 4.07 29.97
C GLU A 425 4.34 4.77 28.85
N GLU A 426 3.92 4.02 27.82
CA GLU A 426 3.03 4.58 26.79
C GLU A 426 1.69 5.00 27.43
N THR A 427 1.21 6.19 27.09
CA THR A 427 -0.11 6.66 27.51
C THR A 427 -1.20 5.83 26.85
N THR A 428 -2.17 5.34 27.66
CA THR A 428 -3.29 4.52 27.16
C THR A 428 -4.50 5.38 26.81
N GLU A 429 -5.41 4.84 25.98
CA GLU A 429 -6.69 5.48 25.66
C GLU A 429 -7.57 5.67 26.92
N GLU A 430 -7.53 4.71 27.86
CA GLU A 430 -8.28 4.77 29.11
C GLU A 430 -7.79 5.91 30.01
N PHE A 431 -6.48 6.00 30.20
CA PHE A 431 -5.85 7.11 30.91
C PHE A 431 -6.14 8.47 30.27
N ALA A 432 -6.07 8.52 28.94
CA ALA A 432 -6.37 9.74 28.19
C ALA A 432 -7.81 10.22 28.40
N LYS A 433 -8.78 9.32 28.40
CA LYS A 433 -10.20 9.65 28.68
C LYS A 433 -10.40 10.13 30.10
N GLU A 434 -9.74 9.49 31.07
CA GLU A 434 -9.81 9.90 32.48
C GLU A 434 -9.20 11.29 32.69
N LEU A 435 -8.00 11.52 32.19
CA LEU A 435 -7.31 12.81 32.31
C LEU A 435 -8.07 13.93 31.60
N THR A 436 -8.58 13.67 30.38
CA THR A 436 -9.37 14.64 29.61
C THR A 436 -10.68 14.99 30.33
N SER A 437 -11.37 14.01 30.91
CA SER A 437 -12.61 14.27 31.65
C SER A 437 -12.39 15.11 32.90
N TYR A 438 -11.20 15.07 33.49
CA TYR A 438 -10.83 15.85 34.66
C TYR A 438 -10.42 17.28 34.29
N ILE A 439 -9.51 17.43 33.30
CA ILE A 439 -8.95 18.75 32.92
C ILE A 439 -9.96 19.55 32.07
N ALA A 440 -10.72 18.87 31.26
CA ALA A 440 -11.59 19.45 30.26
C ALA A 440 -12.95 18.74 30.24
N PRO A 441 -13.75 18.87 31.31
CA PRO A 441 -15.08 18.30 31.31
C PRO A 441 -15.88 18.86 30.15
N ASP A 442 -16.58 17.97 29.44
CA ASP A 442 -17.43 18.34 28.32
C ASP A 442 -18.48 19.35 28.76
N ILE A 443 -18.42 20.54 28.18
CA ILE A 443 -19.49 21.53 28.35
C ILE A 443 -20.54 21.22 27.31
N CYS A 444 -21.62 20.58 27.76
CA CYS A 444 -22.77 20.30 26.94
C CYS A 444 -23.74 21.46 27.03
N ASN A 445 -23.62 22.45 26.16
CA ASN A 445 -24.56 23.56 26.04
C ASN A 445 -25.21 23.57 24.66
N GLU A 446 -26.54 23.53 24.68
CA GLU A 446 -27.47 23.82 23.59
C GLU A 446 -27.59 22.78 22.45
N THR A 447 -28.84 22.55 22.11
CA THR A 447 -29.26 21.79 20.94
C THR A 447 -29.17 22.66 19.70
N ILE A 448 -28.22 22.34 18.82
CA ILE A 448 -28.26 22.79 17.43
C ILE A 448 -28.95 21.69 16.64
N ASP A 449 -30.07 21.99 16.00
CA ASP A 449 -30.92 21.07 15.22
C ASP A 449 -31.40 19.80 15.98
N GLY A 450 -31.56 19.88 17.32
CA GLY A 450 -32.08 18.79 18.14
C GLY A 450 -31.03 17.80 18.65
N GLU A 451 -29.74 17.99 18.33
CA GLU A 451 -28.63 17.22 18.89
C GLU A 451 -27.87 18.04 19.93
N THR A 452 -27.56 17.41 21.07
CA THR A 452 -26.75 18.05 22.12
C THR A 452 -25.28 18.05 21.68
N VAL A 453 -24.74 19.24 21.42
CA VAL A 453 -23.32 19.39 21.05
C VAL A 453 -22.52 19.62 22.32
N CYS A 454 -21.58 18.73 22.60
CA CYS A 454 -20.63 18.85 23.69
C CYS A 454 -19.26 19.29 23.13
N TYR A 455 -18.63 20.28 23.72
CA TYR A 455 -17.27 20.72 23.37
C TYR A 455 -16.43 20.90 24.62
N SER A 456 -15.16 20.61 24.51
CA SER A 456 -14.18 20.84 25.55
C SER A 456 -13.44 22.14 25.34
N LEU A 457 -13.24 22.92 26.39
CA LEU A 457 -12.52 24.20 26.36
C LEU A 457 -11.00 24.04 26.46
N ALA A 458 -10.51 22.91 26.95
CA ALA A 458 -9.07 22.73 27.12
C ALA A 458 -8.45 22.05 25.89
N ASN A 459 -7.38 22.64 25.40
CA ASN A 459 -6.54 22.02 24.39
C ASN A 459 -5.57 21.04 25.05
N ILE A 460 -6.04 19.81 25.25
CA ILE A 460 -5.24 18.69 25.72
C ILE A 460 -4.99 17.72 24.58
N THR A 461 -3.74 17.34 24.37
CA THR A 461 -3.35 16.33 23.41
C THR A 461 -2.62 15.23 24.15
N ILE A 462 -3.12 14.00 24.06
CA ILE A 462 -2.51 12.82 24.66
C ILE A 462 -2.21 11.83 23.54
N ARG A 463 -0.94 11.45 23.44
CA ARG A 463 -0.44 10.60 22.35
C ARG A 463 -1.20 9.27 22.23
N GLY A 464 -1.54 8.66 23.36
CA GLY A 464 -2.34 7.42 23.38
C GLY A 464 -3.73 7.57 22.78
N GLN A 465 -4.41 8.70 23.02
CA GLN A 465 -5.72 8.98 22.42
C GLN A 465 -5.62 9.30 20.94
N GLU A 466 -4.64 10.10 20.52
CA GLU A 466 -4.39 10.40 19.12
C GLU A 466 -4.04 9.11 18.33
N LYS A 467 -3.21 8.25 18.95
CA LYS A 467 -2.91 6.92 18.40
C LYS A 467 -4.18 6.07 18.25
N ALA A 468 -5.08 6.07 19.21
CA ALA A 468 -6.34 5.32 19.16
C ALA A 468 -7.32 5.89 18.12
N ASN A 469 -7.50 7.22 18.08
CA ASN A 469 -8.42 7.89 17.16
C ASN A 469 -8.03 7.68 15.69
N ASN A 470 -6.73 7.83 15.38
CA ASN A 470 -6.22 7.73 14.02
C ASN A 470 -6.01 6.28 13.55
N ASN A 471 -5.87 5.33 14.48
CA ASN A 471 -5.58 3.92 14.19
C ASN A 471 -6.68 3.22 13.39
N GLY A 472 -7.95 3.56 13.60
CA GLY A 472 -9.07 2.78 13.05
C GLY A 472 -9.05 2.68 11.52
N PHE A 473 -9.02 3.80 10.82
CA PHE A 473 -9.08 3.83 9.35
C PHE A 473 -7.80 3.28 8.70
N VAL A 474 -6.65 3.71 9.20
CA VAL A 474 -5.33 3.32 8.65
C VAL A 474 -5.06 1.84 8.88
N THR A 475 -5.37 1.34 10.09
CA THR A 475 -5.23 -0.08 10.43
C THR A 475 -6.12 -0.97 9.57
N ILE A 476 -7.41 -0.62 9.42
CA ILE A 476 -8.35 -1.39 8.57
C ILE A 476 -7.87 -1.39 7.11
N THR A 477 -7.43 -0.25 6.60
CA THR A 477 -6.97 -0.14 5.21
C THR A 477 -5.69 -0.95 4.98
N SER A 478 -4.73 -0.86 5.89
CA SER A 478 -3.50 -1.65 5.83
C SER A 478 -3.77 -3.15 5.95
N PHE A 479 -4.67 -3.56 6.85
CA PHE A 479 -5.10 -4.95 6.96
C PHE A 479 -5.66 -5.48 5.64
N VAL A 480 -6.53 -4.71 4.98
CA VAL A 480 -7.10 -5.08 3.68
C VAL A 480 -6.02 -5.22 2.62
N CYS A 481 -5.05 -4.29 2.58
CA CYS A 481 -3.93 -4.34 1.64
C CYS A 481 -3.06 -5.58 1.85
N PHE A 482 -2.69 -5.91 3.08
CA PHE A 482 -1.96 -7.13 3.40
C PHE A 482 -2.76 -8.39 3.04
N TYR A 483 -4.03 -8.43 3.38
CA TYR A 483 -4.92 -9.55 3.07
C TYR A 483 -4.98 -9.83 1.56
N ILE A 484 -5.17 -8.79 0.74
CA ILE A 484 -5.15 -8.92 -0.72
C ILE A 484 -3.79 -9.43 -1.20
N ALA A 485 -2.70 -8.85 -0.71
CA ALA A 485 -1.34 -9.23 -1.12
C ALA A 485 -1.05 -10.70 -0.83
N PHE A 486 -1.38 -11.20 0.36
CA PHE A 486 -1.17 -12.60 0.72
C PHE A 486 -2.02 -13.56 -0.12
N ILE A 487 -3.28 -13.23 -0.38
CA ILE A 487 -4.12 -14.05 -1.27
C ILE A 487 -3.49 -14.13 -2.66
N PHE A 488 -3.03 -13.01 -3.21
CA PHE A 488 -2.44 -13.00 -4.54
C PHE A 488 -1.11 -13.74 -4.60
N ILE A 489 -0.28 -13.65 -3.55
CA ILE A 489 0.95 -14.46 -3.43
C ILE A 489 0.60 -15.95 -3.47
N ALA A 490 -0.40 -16.38 -2.70
CA ALA A 490 -0.84 -17.78 -2.67
C ALA A 490 -1.39 -18.23 -4.04
N VAL A 491 -2.17 -17.38 -4.72
CA VAL A 491 -2.69 -17.65 -6.07
C VAL A 491 -1.55 -17.74 -7.09
N VAL A 492 -0.61 -16.79 -7.08
CA VAL A 492 0.57 -16.77 -7.96
C VAL A 492 1.40 -18.03 -7.74
N GLY A 493 1.71 -18.38 -6.47
CA GLY A 493 2.45 -19.59 -6.12
C GLY A 493 1.76 -20.86 -6.63
N THR A 494 0.43 -20.96 -6.47
CA THR A 494 -0.36 -22.09 -6.96
C THR A 494 -0.33 -22.17 -8.49
N ILE A 495 -0.51 -21.07 -9.20
CA ILE A 495 -0.45 -21.05 -10.67
C ILE A 495 0.95 -21.48 -11.14
N LEU A 496 2.02 -20.96 -10.51
CA LEU A 496 3.39 -21.31 -10.85
C LEU A 496 3.69 -22.79 -10.57
N ALA A 497 3.20 -23.36 -9.46
CA ALA A 497 3.34 -24.77 -9.14
C ALA A 497 2.64 -25.67 -10.18
N ILE A 498 1.38 -25.36 -10.49
CA ILE A 498 0.61 -26.10 -11.51
C ILE A 498 1.29 -25.98 -12.88
N GLN A 499 1.80 -24.81 -13.22
CA GLN A 499 2.52 -24.53 -14.45
C GLN A 499 3.80 -25.38 -14.55
N SER A 500 4.60 -25.42 -13.49
CA SER A 500 5.83 -26.21 -13.41
C SER A 500 5.55 -27.71 -13.58
N LEU A 501 4.51 -28.23 -12.92
CA LEU A 501 4.07 -29.62 -13.05
C LEU A 501 3.59 -29.94 -14.49
N SER A 502 2.86 -29.02 -15.13
CA SER A 502 2.41 -29.17 -16.51
C SER A 502 3.59 -29.25 -17.47
N ASP A 503 4.56 -28.36 -17.29
CA ASP A 503 5.75 -28.28 -18.13
C ASP A 503 6.66 -29.50 -17.98
N SER A 504 6.89 -29.96 -16.76
CA SER A 504 7.69 -31.15 -16.47
C SER A 504 7.20 -32.36 -17.27
N THR A 505 5.89 -32.59 -17.27
CA THR A 505 5.30 -33.73 -18.03
C THR A 505 5.42 -33.57 -19.53
N LYS A 506 5.20 -32.35 -20.03
CA LYS A 506 5.15 -32.04 -21.47
C LYS A 506 6.52 -32.06 -22.14
N TYR A 507 7.55 -31.58 -21.41
CA TYR A 507 8.90 -31.49 -21.95
C TYR A 507 9.77 -32.71 -21.65
N GLN A 508 9.36 -33.62 -20.77
CA GLN A 508 10.11 -34.83 -20.43
C GLN A 508 10.50 -35.67 -21.65
N TYR A 509 9.57 -35.83 -22.59
CA TYR A 509 9.85 -36.55 -23.83
C TYR A 509 10.94 -35.88 -24.67
N ARG A 510 10.91 -34.56 -24.84
CA ARG A 510 11.90 -33.80 -25.61
C ARG A 510 13.30 -33.91 -25.03
N TYR A 511 13.44 -33.78 -23.70
CA TYR A 511 14.73 -33.92 -23.02
C TYR A 511 15.26 -35.36 -23.06
N ARG A 512 14.37 -36.34 -22.96
CA ARG A 512 14.75 -37.76 -23.15
C ARG A 512 15.30 -38.04 -24.56
N VAL A 513 14.75 -37.41 -25.59
CA VAL A 513 15.26 -37.53 -26.96
C VAL A 513 16.64 -36.87 -27.06
N LEU A 514 16.85 -35.69 -26.48
CA LEU A 514 18.15 -35.01 -26.49
C LEU A 514 19.21 -35.82 -25.74
N SER A 515 18.89 -36.43 -24.59
CA SER A 515 19.79 -37.35 -23.87
C SER A 515 20.19 -38.53 -24.70
N LYS A 516 19.21 -39.16 -25.43
CA LYS A 516 19.51 -40.27 -26.38
C LYS A 516 20.36 -39.85 -27.58
N LEU A 517 20.36 -38.57 -27.95
CA LEU A 517 21.23 -37.99 -28.96
C LEU A 517 22.63 -37.64 -28.45
N GLY A 518 22.96 -38.01 -27.17
CA GLY A 518 24.29 -37.84 -26.62
C GLY A 518 24.55 -36.50 -25.93
N VAL A 519 23.51 -35.68 -25.70
CA VAL A 519 23.67 -34.43 -24.93
C VAL A 519 23.90 -34.77 -23.45
N ARG A 520 24.98 -34.26 -22.85
CA ARG A 520 25.34 -34.50 -21.43
C ARG A 520 24.27 -33.95 -20.50
N ASP A 521 23.99 -34.65 -19.40
CA ASP A 521 22.99 -34.27 -18.42
C ASP A 521 23.25 -32.91 -17.77
N GLU A 522 24.51 -32.52 -17.56
CA GLU A 522 24.87 -31.18 -17.06
C GLU A 522 24.40 -30.06 -17.99
N VAL A 523 24.53 -30.25 -19.32
CA VAL A 523 24.08 -29.29 -20.32
C VAL A 523 22.57 -29.21 -20.34
N LEU A 524 21.90 -30.37 -20.25
CA LEU A 524 20.43 -30.43 -20.18
C LEU A 524 19.91 -29.71 -18.96
N ASN A 525 20.48 -29.95 -17.77
CA ASN A 525 20.08 -29.29 -16.52
C ASN A 525 20.27 -27.76 -16.59
N LYS A 526 21.40 -27.29 -17.10
CA LYS A 526 21.65 -25.85 -17.32
C LYS A 526 20.65 -25.22 -18.29
N THR A 527 20.31 -25.95 -19.35
CA THR A 527 19.33 -25.48 -20.36
C THR A 527 17.93 -25.42 -19.77
N ILE A 528 17.52 -26.40 -18.96
CA ILE A 528 16.23 -26.41 -18.24
C ILE A 528 16.16 -25.22 -17.29
N PHE A 529 17.22 -25.04 -16.48
CA PHE A 529 17.27 -23.91 -15.54
C PHE A 529 17.13 -22.56 -16.24
N LYS A 530 17.88 -22.31 -17.32
CA LYS A 530 17.79 -21.07 -18.09
C LYS A 530 16.39 -20.84 -18.67
N GLN A 531 15.73 -21.90 -19.15
CA GLN A 531 14.36 -21.79 -19.68
C GLN A 531 13.34 -21.45 -18.60
N LEU A 532 13.43 -22.09 -17.43
CA LEU A 532 12.58 -21.79 -16.29
C LEU A 532 12.81 -20.36 -15.79
N PHE A 533 14.07 -19.98 -15.61
CA PHE A 533 14.44 -18.63 -15.17
C PHE A 533 13.93 -17.55 -16.13
N ALA A 534 14.15 -17.71 -17.43
CA ALA A 534 13.65 -16.77 -18.44
C ALA A 534 12.12 -16.66 -18.44
N PHE A 535 11.42 -17.76 -18.14
CA PHE A 535 9.96 -17.78 -18.08
C PHE A 535 9.41 -17.08 -16.83
N PHE A 536 10.05 -17.26 -15.69
CA PHE A 536 9.59 -16.69 -14.43
C PHE A 536 10.05 -15.24 -14.19
N ILE A 537 11.13 -14.79 -14.84
CA ILE A 537 11.63 -13.42 -14.66
C ILE A 537 10.69 -12.37 -15.27
N PHE A 538 10.04 -12.70 -16.39
CA PHE A 538 9.18 -11.75 -17.09
C PHE A 538 7.97 -11.29 -16.25
N PRO A 539 7.16 -12.20 -15.65
CA PRO A 539 6.03 -11.79 -14.79
C PRO A 539 6.44 -11.00 -13.54
N VAL A 540 7.72 -10.99 -13.18
CA VAL A 540 8.25 -10.23 -12.04
C VAL A 540 8.82 -8.87 -12.47
N PHE A 541 9.57 -8.83 -13.58
CA PHE A 541 10.30 -7.63 -13.98
C PHE A 541 9.38 -6.47 -14.38
N TYR A 542 8.34 -6.75 -15.17
CA TYR A 542 7.40 -5.70 -15.61
C TYR A 542 6.56 -5.13 -14.47
N PRO A 543 6.02 -5.94 -13.54
CA PRO A 543 5.37 -5.46 -12.32
C PRO A 543 6.25 -4.57 -11.44
N LEU A 544 7.54 -4.87 -11.31
CA LEU A 544 8.45 -4.03 -10.52
C LEU A 544 8.53 -2.60 -11.06
N ILE A 545 8.58 -2.44 -12.39
CA ILE A 545 8.59 -1.10 -13.01
C ILE A 545 7.27 -0.37 -12.75
N ILE A 546 6.13 -1.05 -12.96
CA ILE A 546 4.81 -0.45 -12.75
C ILE A 546 4.62 -0.07 -11.29
N SER A 547 4.94 -1.00 -10.37
CA SER A 547 4.81 -0.78 -8.93
C SER A 547 5.68 0.39 -8.46
N PHE A 548 6.93 0.48 -8.92
CA PHE A 548 7.82 1.57 -8.57
C PHE A 548 7.23 2.94 -8.97
N VAL A 549 6.78 3.09 -10.21
CA VAL A 549 6.17 4.35 -10.68
C VAL A 549 4.88 4.66 -9.91
N THR A 550 4.02 3.65 -9.72
CA THR A 550 2.75 3.85 -9.00
C THR A 550 2.98 4.27 -7.55
N VAL A 551 3.92 3.62 -6.86
CA VAL A 551 4.24 3.94 -5.45
C VAL A 551 4.86 5.32 -5.31
N THR A 552 5.77 5.71 -6.21
CA THR A 552 6.34 7.07 -6.18
C THR A 552 5.29 8.14 -6.44
N SER A 553 4.31 7.87 -7.29
CA SER A 553 3.19 8.81 -7.54
C SER A 553 2.25 8.88 -6.33
N LEU A 554 1.93 7.74 -5.71
CA LEU A 554 1.11 7.70 -4.49
C LEU A 554 1.80 8.40 -3.32
N ASN A 555 3.11 8.25 -3.18
CA ASN A 555 3.87 8.94 -2.14
C ASN A 555 3.80 10.48 -2.26
N LYS A 556 3.64 11.00 -3.49
CA LYS A 556 3.40 12.45 -3.68
C LYS A 556 2.05 12.88 -3.10
N ILE A 557 1.01 12.04 -3.23
CA ILE A 557 -0.30 12.32 -2.62
C ILE A 557 -0.15 12.44 -1.12
N PHE A 558 0.48 11.46 -0.48
CA PHE A 558 0.66 11.49 0.96
C PHE A 558 1.42 12.73 1.42
N ASN A 559 2.46 13.14 0.68
CA ASN A 559 3.16 14.39 0.97
C ASN A 559 2.29 15.62 0.80
N ILE A 560 1.31 15.63 -0.12
CA ILE A 560 0.36 16.73 -0.32
C ILE A 560 -0.72 16.68 0.76
N VAL A 561 -1.33 15.52 1.01
CA VAL A 561 -2.41 15.35 2.01
C VAL A 561 -1.92 15.66 3.42
N LEU A 562 -0.70 15.23 3.77
CA LEU A 562 -0.09 15.52 5.07
C LEU A 562 0.22 17.00 5.27
N VAL A 563 0.28 17.80 4.18
CA VAL A 563 0.50 19.23 4.21
C VAL A 563 -0.84 20.00 4.20
N THR A 564 -1.91 19.41 3.61
CA THR A 564 -3.21 20.10 3.41
C THR A 564 -4.29 19.74 4.43
N ASP A 565 -4.22 18.54 5.08
CA ASP A 565 -5.24 18.09 6.05
C ASP A 565 -5.10 18.74 7.44
N THR A 566 -4.32 19.78 7.53
CA THR A 566 -4.18 20.61 8.74
C THR A 566 -5.02 21.89 8.63
N VAL A 567 -6.17 21.79 7.96
CA VAL A 567 -7.17 22.89 7.93
C VAL A 567 -8.44 22.48 8.62
#